data_b907f973558421e92dbae6eeac451042
#
_entry.id   b907f973558421e92dbae6eeac451042
#
_cell.length_a   1.000
_cell.length_b   1.000
_cell.length_c   1.000
_cell.angle_alpha   90.00
_cell.angle_beta   90.00
_cell.angle_gamma   90.00
#
_symmetry.space_group_name_H-M   'P 1'
#
loop_
_entity.id
_entity.type
_entity.pdbx_description
1 polymer ?
#
loop_
_entity_poly.entity_id
_entity_poly.type
_entity_poly.pdbx_seq_one_letter_code
_entity_poly.pdbx_strand_id
1 'polypeptide(L)'
;IAQRTLHIAFLRDVERQIELNGAISAEGLAHAWGAEVGRTLLGARADDVACRARARAAAGSDARMNGCALPVAIVCGSGNQGITCALPVMEYAEYLRCDHERLVRAVMLSDLIAVHIKSYIGALSAFCGAICAACGAGAAITWLCGGTREQIGATVSNTLGNVGGIVCDGAKASCAA
;
A
#
# COMPACT_ATOMS: atom_id res chain seq x y z
N ILE A 1 18.36 -5.47 -0.35
CA ILE A 1 17.36 -6.35 -0.99
C ILE A 1 16.91 -5.74 -2.31
N ALA A 2 16.49 -4.47 -2.34
CA ALA A 2 15.99 -3.81 -3.56
C ALA A 2 16.99 -3.78 -4.74
N GLN A 3 18.28 -4.02 -4.50
CA GLN A 3 19.34 -4.00 -5.50
C GLN A 3 19.93 -5.40 -5.82
N ARG A 4 19.42 -6.46 -5.16
CA ARG A 4 19.90 -7.84 -5.38
C ARG A 4 19.09 -8.54 -6.47
N THR A 5 19.64 -9.61 -7.03
CA THR A 5 18.91 -10.51 -7.93
C THR A 5 17.74 -11.15 -7.18
N LEU A 6 16.56 -11.04 -7.76
CA LEU A 6 15.31 -11.52 -7.18
C LEU A 6 15.06 -12.99 -7.56
N HIS A 7 14.46 -13.74 -6.65
CA HIS A 7 14.05 -15.13 -6.93
C HIS A 7 12.77 -15.13 -7.78
N ILE A 8 12.72 -15.92 -8.86
CA ILE A 8 11.64 -15.92 -9.88
C ILE A 8 10.25 -16.16 -9.26
N ALA A 9 10.15 -17.05 -8.25
CA ALA A 9 8.87 -17.29 -7.58
C ALA A 9 8.33 -16.07 -6.85
N PHE A 10 9.21 -15.33 -6.18
CA PHE A 10 8.84 -14.13 -5.43
C PHE A 10 8.44 -12.96 -6.36
N LEU A 11 9.05 -12.89 -7.54
CA LEU A 11 8.65 -11.92 -8.57
C LEU A 11 7.21 -12.11 -9.01
N ARG A 12 6.79 -13.35 -9.26
CA ARG A 12 5.42 -13.67 -9.69
C ARG A 12 4.38 -13.25 -8.64
N ASP A 13 4.68 -13.43 -7.36
CA ASP A 13 3.76 -13.07 -6.29
C ASP A 13 3.58 -11.54 -6.22
N VAL A 14 4.67 -10.78 -6.36
CA VAL A 14 4.62 -9.31 -6.38
C VAL A 14 3.91 -8.79 -7.64
N GLU A 15 4.19 -9.38 -8.80
CA GLU A 15 3.48 -9.03 -10.05
C GLU A 15 1.98 -9.28 -9.93
N ARG A 16 1.61 -10.43 -9.36
CA ARG A 16 0.21 -10.74 -9.09
C ARG A 16 -0.44 -9.75 -8.10
N GLN A 17 0.30 -9.31 -7.08
CA GLN A 17 -0.17 -8.26 -6.15
C GLN A 17 -0.42 -6.95 -6.88
N ILE A 18 0.49 -6.51 -7.73
CA ILE A 18 0.33 -5.30 -8.55
C ILE A 18 -0.93 -5.39 -9.41
N GLU A 19 -1.10 -6.52 -10.11
CA GLU A 19 -2.25 -6.75 -10.98
C GLU A 19 -3.58 -6.75 -10.20
N LEU A 20 -3.71 -7.62 -9.20
CA LEU A 20 -4.97 -7.81 -8.48
C LEU A 20 -5.36 -6.56 -7.68
N ASN A 21 -4.42 -5.98 -6.96
CA ASN A 21 -4.71 -4.80 -6.14
C ASN A 21 -4.90 -3.55 -7.01
N GLY A 22 -4.24 -3.48 -8.18
CA GLY A 22 -4.52 -2.47 -9.19
C GLY A 22 -5.94 -2.56 -9.74
N ALA A 23 -6.40 -3.77 -10.05
CA ALA A 23 -7.74 -4.00 -10.60
C ALA A 23 -8.85 -3.57 -9.62
N ILE A 24 -8.78 -3.97 -8.35
CA ILE A 24 -9.79 -3.58 -7.37
C ILE A 24 -9.77 -2.09 -7.05
N SER A 25 -8.60 -1.45 -7.11
CA SER A 25 -8.49 0.01 -6.97
C SER A 25 -9.15 0.74 -8.14
N ALA A 26 -8.93 0.27 -9.37
CA ALA A 26 -9.57 0.83 -10.55
C ALA A 26 -11.10 0.69 -10.47
N GLU A 27 -11.60 -0.46 -10.01
CA GLU A 27 -13.02 -0.70 -9.77
C GLU A 27 -13.58 0.29 -8.72
N GLY A 28 -12.86 0.47 -7.60
CA GLY A 28 -13.28 1.40 -6.54
C GLY A 28 -13.26 2.86 -6.95
N LEU A 29 -12.44 3.24 -7.94
CA LEU A 29 -12.44 4.59 -8.51
C LEU A 29 -13.53 4.77 -9.57
N ALA A 30 -13.86 3.72 -10.32
CA ALA A 30 -14.86 3.78 -11.39
C ALA A 30 -16.31 3.77 -10.89
N HIS A 31 -16.57 3.03 -9.81
CA HIS A 31 -17.93 2.79 -9.30
C HIS A 31 -18.10 3.22 -7.85
N ALA A 32 -19.35 3.41 -7.44
CA ALA A 32 -19.70 3.78 -6.06
C ALA A 32 -19.58 2.58 -5.12
N TRP A 33 -18.52 2.58 -4.30
CA TRP A 33 -18.26 1.60 -3.27
C TRP A 33 -18.10 2.27 -1.91
N GLY A 34 -18.81 1.79 -0.92
CA GLY A 34 -18.67 2.25 0.46
C GLY A 34 -18.89 3.75 0.62
N ALA A 35 -17.97 4.40 1.29
CA ALA A 35 -17.97 5.86 1.50
C ALA A 35 -17.32 6.66 0.36
N GLU A 36 -16.85 6.00 -0.68
CA GLU A 36 -16.22 6.61 -1.86
C GLU A 36 -15.04 7.53 -1.49
N VAL A 37 -14.27 7.15 -0.47
CA VAL A 37 -13.15 7.94 0.06
C VAL A 37 -12.14 8.27 -1.04
N GLY A 38 -11.76 7.27 -1.84
CA GLY A 38 -10.81 7.45 -2.94
C GLY A 38 -11.33 8.39 -4.01
N ARG A 39 -12.60 8.27 -4.42
CA ARG A 39 -13.23 9.16 -5.41
C ARG A 39 -13.31 10.60 -4.91
N THR A 40 -13.67 10.77 -3.63
CA THR A 40 -13.72 12.08 -2.98
C THR A 40 -12.35 12.75 -2.95
N LEU A 41 -11.30 12.02 -2.59
CA LEU A 41 -9.93 12.54 -2.59
C LEU A 41 -9.49 12.98 -3.99
N LEU A 42 -9.76 12.18 -5.03
CA LEU A 42 -9.44 12.56 -6.41
C LEU A 42 -10.21 13.79 -6.87
N GLY A 43 -11.49 13.91 -6.53
CA GLY A 43 -12.29 15.09 -6.85
C GLY A 43 -11.77 16.36 -6.23
N ALA A 44 -11.09 16.27 -5.08
CA ALA A 44 -10.55 17.42 -4.38
C ALA A 44 -9.17 17.86 -4.91
N ARG A 45 -8.25 16.94 -5.22
CA ARG A 45 -6.85 17.25 -5.56
C ARG A 45 -6.23 16.18 -6.48
N ALA A 46 -6.75 16.02 -7.69
CA ALA A 46 -6.23 15.06 -8.67
C ALA A 46 -4.83 15.40 -9.22
N ASP A 47 -4.39 16.64 -9.09
CA ASP A 47 -3.07 17.13 -9.50
C ASP A 47 -1.94 16.73 -8.53
N ASP A 48 -2.27 16.43 -7.28
CA ASP A 48 -1.31 16.05 -6.24
C ASP A 48 -1.09 14.52 -6.24
N VAL A 49 0.14 14.08 -6.53
CA VAL A 49 0.51 12.66 -6.53
C VAL A 49 0.29 11.99 -5.18
N ALA A 50 0.52 12.71 -4.07
CA ALA A 50 0.30 12.16 -2.73
C ALA A 50 -1.21 11.96 -2.48
N CYS A 51 -2.06 12.82 -3.02
CA CYS A 51 -3.50 12.65 -2.98
C CYS A 51 -3.95 11.46 -3.83
N ARG A 52 -3.44 11.33 -5.06
CA ARG A 52 -3.75 10.18 -5.92
C ARG A 52 -3.31 8.85 -5.30
N ALA A 53 -2.13 8.81 -4.67
CA ALA A 53 -1.61 7.62 -3.99
C ALA A 53 -2.55 7.16 -2.86
N ARG A 54 -3.01 8.10 -2.04
CA ARG A 54 -4.00 7.82 -0.99
C ARG A 54 -5.35 7.41 -1.58
N ALA A 55 -5.80 8.09 -2.62
CA ALA A 55 -7.06 7.82 -3.28
C ALA A 55 -7.13 6.40 -3.86
N ARG A 56 -6.05 5.93 -4.50
CA ARG A 56 -5.96 4.55 -5.02
C ARG A 56 -6.08 3.52 -3.91
N ALA A 57 -5.36 3.70 -2.80
CA ALA A 57 -5.41 2.78 -1.67
C ALA A 57 -6.80 2.78 -1.01
N ALA A 58 -7.38 3.95 -0.77
CA ALA A 58 -8.72 4.09 -0.20
C ALA A 58 -9.79 3.45 -1.10
N ALA A 59 -9.74 3.69 -2.41
CA ALA A 59 -10.72 3.13 -3.35
C ALA A 59 -10.66 1.59 -3.40
N GLY A 60 -9.47 0.99 -3.40
CA GLY A 60 -9.32 -0.45 -3.33
C GLY A 60 -9.88 -1.03 -2.03
N SER A 61 -9.65 -0.34 -0.91
CA SER A 61 -10.21 -0.73 0.39
C SER A 61 -11.73 -0.55 0.46
N ASP A 62 -12.27 0.55 -0.08
CA ASP A 62 -13.73 0.77 -0.18
C ASP A 62 -14.39 -0.36 -0.97
N ALA A 63 -13.91 -0.67 -2.17
CA ALA A 63 -14.46 -1.75 -2.97
C ALA A 63 -14.39 -3.10 -2.24
N ARG A 64 -13.22 -3.45 -1.68
CA ARG A 64 -13.03 -4.70 -0.95
C ARG A 64 -13.95 -4.84 0.25
N MET A 65 -14.02 -3.81 1.10
CA MET A 65 -14.77 -3.86 2.36
C MET A 65 -16.29 -3.80 2.17
N ASN A 66 -16.73 -3.42 0.96
CA ASN A 66 -18.16 -3.35 0.62
C ASN A 66 -18.61 -4.46 -0.35
N GLY A 67 -17.82 -5.53 -0.48
CA GLY A 67 -18.26 -6.77 -1.13
C GLY A 67 -17.93 -6.88 -2.61
N CYS A 68 -17.00 -6.09 -3.13
CA CYS A 68 -16.48 -6.29 -4.49
C CYS A 68 -15.90 -7.71 -4.63
N ALA A 69 -16.33 -8.42 -5.67
CA ALA A 69 -15.95 -9.81 -5.91
C ALA A 69 -14.51 -9.97 -6.48
N LEU A 70 -13.84 -8.88 -6.83
CA LEU A 70 -12.48 -8.95 -7.34
C LEU A 70 -11.50 -9.44 -6.26
N PRO A 71 -10.60 -10.37 -6.61
CA PRO A 71 -9.61 -10.87 -5.68
C PRO A 71 -8.55 -9.81 -5.35
N VAL A 72 -7.97 -9.92 -4.17
CA VAL A 72 -6.82 -9.11 -3.74
C VAL A 72 -5.66 -9.99 -3.28
N ALA A 73 -4.45 -9.54 -3.53
CA ALA A 73 -3.27 -10.12 -2.91
C ALA A 73 -3.12 -9.57 -1.48
N ILE A 74 -2.85 -10.46 -0.54
CA ILE A 74 -2.73 -10.14 0.88
C ILE A 74 -1.27 -9.97 1.29
N VAL A 75 -1.02 -9.07 2.25
CA VAL A 75 0.25 -8.98 2.97
C VAL A 75 -0.04 -9.09 4.46
N CYS A 76 0.76 -9.85 5.18
CA CYS A 76 0.58 -10.09 6.62
C CYS A 76 -0.84 -10.53 7.04
N GLY A 77 -1.50 -11.33 6.20
CA GLY A 77 -2.84 -11.86 6.49
C GLY A 77 -4.00 -10.90 6.22
N SER A 78 -3.77 -9.74 5.60
CA SER A 78 -4.83 -8.77 5.29
C SER A 78 -4.74 -8.24 3.87
N GLY A 79 -5.90 -8.23 3.17
CA GLY A 79 -6.01 -7.64 1.83
C GLY A 79 -5.80 -6.13 1.84
N ASN A 80 -6.31 -5.41 2.85
CA ASN A 80 -6.10 -3.97 2.96
C ASN A 80 -4.62 -3.63 3.19
N GLN A 81 -3.85 -4.48 3.90
CA GLN A 81 -2.41 -4.30 3.99
C GLN A 81 -1.74 -4.48 2.63
N GLY A 82 -2.12 -5.51 1.85
CA GLY A 82 -1.59 -5.70 0.49
C GLY A 82 -1.93 -4.54 -0.45
N ILE A 83 -3.14 -4.00 -0.37
CA ILE A 83 -3.59 -2.81 -1.09
C ILE A 83 -2.72 -1.60 -0.72
N THR A 84 -2.54 -1.34 0.59
CA THR A 84 -1.77 -0.19 1.09
C THR A 84 -0.27 -0.31 0.81
N CYS A 85 0.29 -1.51 0.81
CA CYS A 85 1.69 -1.74 0.44
C CYS A 85 1.96 -1.45 -1.04
N ALA A 86 1.02 -1.77 -1.93
CA ALA A 86 1.26 -1.71 -3.37
C ALA A 86 0.80 -0.40 -4.03
N LEU A 87 -0.44 0.03 -3.78
CA LEU A 87 -1.07 1.08 -4.60
C LEU A 87 -0.40 2.46 -4.50
N PRO A 88 0.00 2.96 -3.32
CA PRO A 88 0.74 4.22 -3.25
C PRO A 88 2.09 4.14 -3.98
N VAL A 89 2.75 2.98 -3.92
CA VAL A 89 4.03 2.75 -4.59
C VAL A 89 3.86 2.74 -6.12
N MET A 90 2.79 2.08 -6.61
CA MET A 90 2.43 2.07 -8.03
C MET A 90 2.20 3.48 -8.56
N GLU A 91 1.43 4.30 -7.83
CA GLU A 91 1.17 5.69 -8.22
C GLU A 91 2.45 6.53 -8.32
N TYR A 92 3.34 6.41 -7.34
CA TYR A 92 4.62 7.12 -7.39
C TYR A 92 5.55 6.59 -8.47
N ALA A 93 5.58 5.29 -8.72
CA ALA A 93 6.37 4.71 -9.81
C ALA A 93 5.90 5.21 -11.19
N GLU A 94 4.59 5.31 -11.39
CA GLU A 94 3.99 5.89 -12.58
C GLU A 94 4.34 7.39 -12.72
N TYR A 95 4.17 8.16 -11.66
CA TYR A 95 4.50 9.58 -11.63
C TYR A 95 5.98 9.85 -11.95
N LEU A 96 6.88 9.03 -11.41
CA LEU A 96 8.33 9.10 -11.62
C LEU A 96 8.78 8.44 -12.93
N ARG A 97 7.85 7.85 -13.70
CA ARG A 97 8.13 7.12 -14.95
C ARG A 97 9.17 6.00 -14.76
N CYS A 98 9.06 5.28 -13.66
CA CYS A 98 9.93 4.14 -13.39
C CYS A 98 9.64 2.98 -14.36
N ASP A 99 10.66 2.20 -14.69
CA ASP A 99 10.47 0.95 -15.41
C ASP A 99 9.78 -0.10 -14.52
N HIS A 100 9.31 -1.17 -15.15
CA HIS A 100 8.58 -2.24 -14.48
C HIS A 100 9.42 -2.97 -13.42
N GLU A 101 10.70 -3.20 -13.69
CA GLU A 101 11.58 -3.85 -12.73
C GLU A 101 11.74 -3.01 -11.45
N ARG A 102 11.87 -1.71 -11.61
CA ARG A 102 11.98 -0.78 -10.48
C ARG A 102 10.69 -0.73 -9.66
N LEU A 103 9.51 -0.75 -10.32
CA LEU A 103 8.23 -0.86 -9.64
C LEU A 103 8.15 -2.15 -8.81
N VAL A 104 8.44 -3.31 -9.41
CA VAL A 104 8.38 -4.61 -8.71
C VAL A 104 9.31 -4.62 -7.50
N ARG A 105 10.53 -4.10 -7.63
CA ARG A 105 11.49 -3.97 -6.50
C ARG A 105 10.98 -3.05 -5.40
N ALA A 106 10.30 -1.96 -5.76
CA ALA A 106 9.72 -1.02 -4.80
C ALA A 106 8.57 -1.67 -4.02
N VAL A 107 7.65 -2.35 -4.70
CA VAL A 107 6.54 -3.05 -4.03
C VAL A 107 7.09 -4.15 -3.11
N MET A 108 8.08 -4.92 -3.56
CA MET A 108 8.75 -5.90 -2.71
C MET A 108 9.40 -5.26 -1.47
N LEU A 109 10.07 -4.12 -1.61
CA LEU A 109 10.65 -3.40 -0.48
C LEU A 109 9.56 -3.00 0.52
N SER A 110 8.42 -2.50 0.01
CA SER A 110 7.25 -2.15 0.80
C SER A 110 6.75 -3.34 1.61
N ASP A 111 6.52 -4.49 0.96
CA ASP A 111 6.01 -5.70 1.61
C ASP A 111 6.97 -6.22 2.68
N LEU A 112 8.26 -6.27 2.39
CA LEU A 112 9.26 -6.78 3.34
C LEU A 112 9.38 -5.89 4.59
N ILE A 113 9.28 -4.57 4.44
CA ILE A 113 9.27 -3.64 5.58
C ILE A 113 7.97 -3.81 6.38
N ALA A 114 6.83 -3.93 5.71
CA ALA A 114 5.55 -4.17 6.37
C ALA A 114 5.57 -5.49 7.17
N VAL A 115 6.08 -6.57 6.58
CA VAL A 115 6.24 -7.88 7.25
C VAL A 115 7.20 -7.76 8.45
N HIS A 116 8.32 -7.07 8.28
CA HIS A 116 9.29 -6.86 9.35
C HIS A 116 8.66 -6.12 10.53
N ILE A 117 7.97 -5.01 10.31
CA ILE A 117 7.31 -4.25 11.38
C ILE A 117 6.20 -5.10 12.02
N LYS A 118 5.41 -5.80 11.21
CA LYS A 118 4.33 -6.67 11.68
C LYS A 118 4.84 -7.79 12.60
N SER A 119 6.06 -8.26 12.42
CA SER A 119 6.64 -9.29 13.28
C SER A 119 6.81 -8.86 14.73
N TYR A 120 6.94 -7.56 15.00
CA TYR A 120 7.04 -7.03 16.37
C TYR A 120 5.69 -6.89 17.09
N ILE A 121 4.61 -6.69 16.34
CA ILE A 121 3.26 -6.53 16.91
C ILE A 121 2.41 -7.80 16.84
N GLY A 122 2.91 -8.84 16.18
CA GLY A 122 2.25 -10.12 16.03
C GLY A 122 1.23 -10.20 14.89
N ALA A 123 0.95 -11.43 14.44
CA ALA A 123 0.04 -11.69 13.32
C ALA A 123 -1.41 -11.26 13.65
N LEU A 124 -1.88 -11.63 14.85
CA LEU A 124 -3.17 -11.20 15.40
C LEU A 124 -2.90 -10.09 16.42
N SER A 125 -3.11 -8.86 16.02
CA SER A 125 -2.82 -7.68 16.83
C SER A 125 -4.01 -6.75 16.89
N ALA A 126 -4.23 -6.13 18.04
CA ALA A 126 -5.17 -5.02 18.18
C ALA A 126 -4.70 -3.75 17.46
N PHE A 127 -3.41 -3.64 17.14
CA PHE A 127 -2.91 -2.52 16.35
C PHE A 127 -3.18 -2.72 14.86
N CYS A 128 -3.61 -1.66 14.19
CA CYS A 128 -3.99 -1.73 12.79
C CYS A 128 -2.79 -2.04 11.89
N GLY A 129 -2.93 -3.06 11.06
CA GLY A 129 -1.90 -3.45 10.09
C GLY A 129 -1.65 -2.43 8.99
N ALA A 130 -2.57 -1.48 8.78
CA ALA A 130 -2.39 -0.39 7.84
C ALA A 130 -1.16 0.47 8.18
N ILE A 131 -0.79 0.58 9.47
CA ILE A 131 0.42 1.28 9.90
C ILE A 131 1.66 0.61 9.34
N CYS A 132 1.76 -0.72 9.46
CA CYS A 132 2.89 -1.49 8.92
C CYS A 132 2.99 -1.31 7.41
N ALA A 133 1.85 -1.39 6.72
CA ALA A 133 1.77 -1.21 5.27
C ALA A 133 2.13 0.23 4.85
N ALA A 134 1.68 1.24 5.59
CA ALA A 134 2.04 2.64 5.34
C ALA A 134 3.55 2.89 5.52
N CYS A 135 4.17 2.29 6.54
CA CYS A 135 5.63 2.35 6.71
C CYS A 135 6.35 1.72 5.52
N GLY A 136 5.88 0.56 5.05
CA GLY A 136 6.42 -0.11 3.88
C GLY A 136 6.30 0.75 2.62
N ALA A 137 5.10 1.25 2.33
CA ALA A 137 4.85 2.10 1.17
C ALA A 137 5.68 3.40 1.22
N GLY A 138 5.73 4.07 2.38
CA GLY A 138 6.53 5.28 2.56
C GLY A 138 8.03 5.03 2.32
N ALA A 139 8.57 3.94 2.84
CA ALA A 139 9.96 3.54 2.63
C ALA A 139 10.25 3.27 1.15
N ALA A 140 9.36 2.56 0.45
CA ALA A 140 9.49 2.26 -0.97
C ALA A 140 9.40 3.53 -1.83
N ILE A 141 8.49 4.44 -1.52
CA ILE A 141 8.38 5.74 -2.20
C ILE A 141 9.65 6.55 -1.98
N THR A 142 10.18 6.62 -0.75
CA THR A 142 11.46 7.30 -0.46
C THR A 142 12.58 6.72 -1.32
N TRP A 143 12.65 5.39 -1.46
CA TRP A 143 13.63 4.74 -2.32
C TRP A 143 13.43 5.06 -3.81
N LEU A 144 12.18 5.08 -4.31
CA LEU A 144 11.86 5.48 -5.69
C LEU A 144 12.30 6.92 -5.98
N CYS A 145 12.16 7.82 -5.02
CA CYS A 145 12.60 9.21 -5.10
C CYS A 145 14.14 9.37 -4.98
N GLY A 146 14.90 8.29 -4.87
CA GLY A 146 16.36 8.32 -4.75
C GLY A 146 16.87 8.57 -3.32
N GLY A 147 16.02 8.40 -2.31
CA GLY A 147 16.38 8.58 -0.91
C GLY A 147 17.45 7.61 -0.42
N THR A 148 18.28 8.09 0.51
CA THR A 148 19.33 7.30 1.15
C THR A 148 18.76 6.28 2.14
N ARG A 149 19.59 5.36 2.61
CA ARG A 149 19.22 4.39 3.64
C ARG A 149 18.73 5.07 4.94
N GLU A 150 19.40 6.16 5.33
CA GLU A 150 19.06 6.95 6.50
C GLU A 150 17.69 7.63 6.34
N GLN A 151 17.41 8.17 5.15
CA GLN A 151 16.12 8.77 4.83
C GLN A 151 14.99 7.74 4.81
N ILE A 152 15.23 6.54 4.29
CA ILE A 152 14.27 5.43 4.36
C ILE A 152 13.99 5.06 5.82
N GLY A 153 15.01 4.94 6.65
CA GLY A 153 14.87 4.69 8.09
C GLY A 153 14.09 5.79 8.80
N ALA A 154 14.40 7.05 8.50
CA ALA A 154 13.68 8.21 9.03
C ALA A 154 12.20 8.21 8.61
N THR A 155 11.89 7.84 7.38
CA THR A 155 10.51 7.72 6.89
C THR A 155 9.73 6.69 7.71
N VAL A 156 10.29 5.52 7.97
CA VAL A 156 9.66 4.49 8.81
C VAL A 156 9.43 5.02 10.22
N SER A 157 10.45 5.63 10.84
CA SER A 157 10.35 6.17 12.20
C SER A 157 9.30 7.28 12.31
N ASN A 158 9.26 8.19 11.35
CA ASN A 158 8.29 9.28 11.32
C ASN A 158 6.86 8.76 11.10
N THR A 159 6.68 7.76 10.24
CA THR A 159 5.37 7.14 10.01
C THR A 159 4.87 6.47 11.29
N LEU A 160 5.73 5.69 11.97
CA LEU A 160 5.38 5.07 13.25
C LEU A 160 5.07 6.12 14.32
N GLY A 161 5.84 7.19 14.39
CA GLY A 161 5.63 8.27 15.37
C GLY A 161 4.32 9.06 15.12
N ASN A 162 3.90 9.18 13.87
CA ASN A 162 2.68 9.92 13.51
C ASN A 162 1.40 9.09 13.72
N VAL A 163 1.42 7.81 13.37
CA VAL A 163 0.22 6.96 13.36
C VAL A 163 0.30 5.77 14.32
N GLY A 164 1.35 5.67 15.10
CA GLY A 164 1.52 4.62 16.12
C GLY A 164 0.42 4.73 17.18
N GLY A 165 -0.29 3.64 17.41
CA GLY A 165 -1.39 3.60 18.37
C GLY A 165 -2.79 3.57 17.76
N ILE A 166 -2.92 3.53 16.44
CA ILE A 166 -4.21 3.26 15.80
C ILE A 166 -4.62 1.81 16.12
N VAL A 167 -5.75 1.68 16.81
CA VAL A 167 -6.32 0.39 17.18
C VAL A 167 -7.26 -0.08 16.08
N CYS A 168 -7.18 -1.37 15.74
CA CYS A 168 -8.09 -2.00 14.79
C CYS A 168 -9.42 -2.34 15.48
N ASP A 169 -10.52 -1.88 14.93
CA ASP A 169 -11.88 -2.20 15.41
C ASP A 169 -12.53 -3.35 14.62
N GLY A 170 -11.75 -4.09 13.85
CA GLY A 170 -12.17 -5.18 12.98
C GLY A 170 -12.32 -4.75 11.52
N ALA A 171 -12.56 -5.73 10.64
CA ALA A 171 -12.73 -5.48 9.20
C ALA A 171 -14.08 -4.81 8.94
N LYS A 172 -14.10 -3.53 8.61
CA LYS A 172 -15.28 -2.70 8.38
C LYS A 172 -15.09 -1.74 7.21
N ALA A 173 -16.18 -1.12 6.76
CA ALA A 173 -16.14 -0.09 5.71
C ALA A 173 -15.20 1.07 6.06
N SER A 174 -15.06 1.43 7.34
CA SER A 174 -14.12 2.46 7.82
C SER A 174 -12.64 2.16 7.55
N CYS A 175 -12.28 0.95 7.12
CA CYS A 175 -10.89 0.64 6.75
C CYS A 175 -10.39 1.42 5.52
N ALA A 176 -11.26 2.09 4.76
CA ALA A 176 -10.89 2.92 3.63
C ALA A 176 -10.48 4.35 4.04
N ALA A 177 -10.95 4.80 5.19
CA ALA A 177 -10.64 6.12 5.74
C ALA A 177 -9.30 6.12 6.45
#